data_ec34498a3ae824801f8bfd70120dfe5e
#
_entry.id   ec34498a3ae824801f8bfd70120dfe5e
#
_cell.length_a   1.000
_cell.length_b   1.000
_cell.length_c   1.000
_cell.angle_alpha   90.00
_cell.angle_beta   90.00
_cell.angle_gamma   90.00
#
_symmetry.space_group_name_H-M   'P 1'
#
loop_
_entity.id
_entity.type
_entity.pdbx_description
1 polymer ?
#
loop_
_entity_poly.entity_id
_entity_poly.type
_entity_poly.pdbx_seq_one_letter_code
_entity_poly.pdbx_strand_id
1 'polypeptide(L)' 'MEGNVKLLGTDGMCGMEFAENKVNVYNDEGYVMESMNTRDQVQEIIDFLEECKEQME' A
#
# COMPACT_ATOMS: atom_id res chain seq x y z
N MET A 1 12.24 -9.24 -2.76
CA MET A 1 12.37 -8.36 -1.59
C MET A 1 11.20 -8.59 -0.63
N GLU A 2 11.01 -9.85 -0.28
CA GLU A 2 9.94 -10.20 0.65
C GLU A 2 10.25 -9.68 2.05
N GLY A 3 9.20 -9.44 2.81
CA GLY A 3 9.33 -8.91 4.16
C GLY A 3 9.60 -7.41 4.22
N ASN A 4 9.54 -6.74 3.07
CA ASN A 4 9.74 -5.31 3.02
C ASN A 4 8.47 -4.62 3.53
N VAL A 5 8.61 -3.90 4.64
CA VAL A 5 7.48 -3.23 5.29
C VAL A 5 7.71 -1.73 5.29
N LYS A 6 6.69 -0.97 4.96
CA LYS A 6 6.71 0.48 5.00
C LYS A 6 5.55 0.99 5.85
N LEU A 7 5.88 1.74 6.88
CA LEU A 7 4.86 2.40 7.71
C LEU A 7 4.56 3.76 7.09
N LEU A 8 3.29 4.08 7.00
CA LEU A 8 2.82 5.29 6.33
C LEU A 8 2.01 6.14 7.28
N GLY A 9 1.97 7.44 6.97
CA GLY A 9 1.21 8.39 7.76
C GLY A 9 1.91 8.79 9.02
N THR A 10 1.31 9.71 9.74
CA THR A 10 1.82 10.18 11.02
C THR A 10 1.64 9.06 12.04
N ASP A 11 2.68 8.76 12.78
CA ASP A 11 2.68 7.72 13.81
C ASP A 11 2.44 6.30 13.27
N GLY A 12 2.71 6.10 11.98
CA GLY A 12 2.55 4.78 11.39
C GLY A 12 1.12 4.29 11.37
N MET A 13 0.19 5.17 11.01
CA MET A 13 -1.24 4.84 11.02
C MET A 13 -1.62 3.67 10.13
N CYS A 14 -0.86 3.40 9.09
CA CYS A 14 -1.07 2.21 8.27
C CYS A 14 0.27 1.70 7.78
N GLY A 15 0.28 0.49 7.31
CA GLY A 15 1.49 -0.12 6.81
C GLY A 15 1.26 -0.90 5.53
N MET A 16 2.32 -1.06 4.77
CA MET A 16 2.31 -1.91 3.59
C MET A 16 3.45 -2.89 3.71
N GLU A 17 3.21 -4.10 3.24
CA GLU A 17 4.21 -5.16 3.29
C GLU A 17 4.23 -5.88 1.95
N PHE A 18 5.44 -6.12 1.44
CA PHE A 18 5.60 -6.99 0.28
C PHE A 18 6.07 -8.36 0.77
N ALA A 19 5.25 -9.37 0.59
CA ALA A 19 5.58 -10.75 0.98
C ALA A 19 4.78 -11.72 0.13
N GLU A 20 5.38 -12.86 -0.18
CA GLU A 20 4.73 -13.92 -0.94
C GLU A 20 4.16 -13.44 -2.27
N ASN A 21 4.91 -12.58 -2.94
CA ASN A 21 4.57 -12.01 -4.25
C ASN A 21 3.26 -11.20 -4.23
N LYS A 22 2.96 -10.56 -3.10
CA LYS A 22 1.78 -9.70 -3.00
C LYS A 22 2.06 -8.54 -2.05
N VAL A 23 1.24 -7.51 -2.17
CA VAL A 23 1.31 -6.35 -1.29
C VAL A 23 0.11 -6.37 -0.37
N ASN A 24 0.36 -6.36 0.92
CA ASN A 24 -0.69 -6.30 1.94
C ASN A 24 -0.72 -4.90 2.54
N VAL A 25 -1.93 -4.38 2.76
CA VAL A 25 -2.11 -3.09 3.42
C VAL A 25 -2.77 -3.35 4.76
N TYR A 26 -2.15 -2.83 5.82
CA TYR A 26 -2.61 -3.05 7.19
C TYR A 26 -3.12 -1.76 7.80
N ASN A 27 -4.07 -1.89 8.72
CA ASN A 27 -4.50 -0.74 9.51
C ASN A 27 -3.60 -0.61 10.75
N ASP A 28 -3.88 0.37 11.59
CA ASP A 28 -3.08 0.63 12.78
C ASP A 28 -3.18 -0.47 13.84
N GLU A 29 -4.15 -1.35 13.71
CA GLU A 29 -4.31 -2.49 14.63
C GLU A 29 -3.64 -3.76 14.10
N GLY A 30 -3.07 -3.69 12.90
CA GLY A 30 -2.36 -4.82 12.31
C GLY A 30 -3.24 -5.75 11.49
N TYR A 31 -4.48 -5.40 11.24
CA TYR A 31 -5.35 -6.20 10.40
C TYR A 31 -5.14 -5.86 8.93
N VAL A 32 -5.16 -6.88 8.08
CA VAL A 32 -5.04 -6.69 6.64
C VAL A 32 -6.33 -6.07 6.13
N MET A 33 -6.22 -4.88 5.55
CA MET A 33 -7.35 -4.17 4.97
C MET A 33 -7.53 -4.51 3.50
N GLU A 34 -6.42 -4.76 2.81
CA GLU A 34 -6.44 -5.01 1.38
C GLU A 34 -5.19 -5.79 0.99
N SER A 35 -5.30 -6.59 -0.06
CA SER A 35 -4.16 -7.32 -0.63
C SER A 35 -4.17 -7.16 -2.13
N MET A 36 -3.01 -6.87 -2.70
CA MET A 36 -2.84 -6.74 -4.13
C MET A 36 -1.94 -7.86 -4.61
N ASN A 37 -2.49 -8.75 -5.41
CA ASN A 37 -1.81 -9.98 -5.82
C ASN A 37 -1.21 -9.91 -7.23
N THR A 38 -1.53 -8.89 -8.00
CA THR A 38 -1.07 -8.77 -9.38
C THR A 38 -0.48 -7.39 -9.63
N ARG A 39 0.34 -7.32 -10.67
CA ARG A 39 0.91 -6.03 -11.11
C ARG A 39 -0.18 -5.06 -11.49
N ASP A 40 -1.23 -5.55 -12.12
CA ASP A 40 -2.34 -4.70 -12.57
C ASP A 40 -3.05 -4.06 -11.39
N GLN A 41 -3.26 -4.81 -10.33
CA GLN A 41 -3.88 -4.26 -9.12
C GLN A 41 -3.01 -3.17 -8.49
N VAL A 42 -1.70 -3.40 -8.44
CA VAL A 42 -0.78 -2.41 -7.91
C VAL A 42 -0.75 -1.17 -8.81
N GLN A 43 -0.71 -1.39 -10.14
CA GLN A 43 -0.65 -0.28 -11.07
C GLN A 43 -1.91 0.58 -11.00
N GLU A 44 -3.06 -0.03 -10.81
CA GLU A 44 -4.31 0.69 -10.67
C GLU A 44 -4.26 1.68 -9.51
N ILE A 45 -3.67 1.25 -8.40
CA ILE A 45 -3.54 2.12 -7.23
C ILE A 45 -2.51 3.22 -7.48
N ILE A 46 -1.41 2.88 -8.13
CA ILE A 46 -0.40 3.89 -8.49
C ILE A 46 -1.02 4.97 -9.36
N ASP A 47 -1.78 4.56 -10.38
CA ASP A 47 -2.41 5.51 -11.30
C ASP A 47 -3.37 6.44 -10.58
N PHE A 48 -4.17 5.88 -9.68
CA PHE A 48 -5.09 6.68 -8.90
C PHE A 48 -4.36 7.67 -8.01
N LEU A 49 -3.33 7.23 -7.33
CA LEU A 49 -2.57 8.10 -6.44
C LEU A 49 -1.84 9.20 -7.19
N GLU A 50 -1.32 8.90 -8.38
CA GLU A 50 -0.68 9.91 -9.22
C GLU A 50 -1.68 10.96 -9.67
N GLU A 51 -2.87 10.53 -10.04
CA GLU A 51 -3.95 11.45 -10.42
C GLU A 51 -4.32 12.37 -9.26
N CYS A 52 -4.45 11.81 -8.07
CA CYS A 52 -4.74 12.61 -6.87
C CYS A 52 -3.64 13.62 -6.60
N LYS A 53 -2.39 13.16 -6.71
CA LYS A 53 -1.22 14.00 -6.45
C LYS A 53 -1.19 15.21 -7.38
N GLU A 54 -1.55 15.02 -8.64
CA GLU A 54 -1.58 16.11 -9.61
C GLU A 54 -2.64 17.15 -9.29
N GLN A 55 -3.70 16.75 -8.60
CA GLN A 55 -4.77 17.68 -8.23
C GLN A 55 -4.55 18.34 -6.88
N MET A 56 -3.59 17.87 -6.12
CA MET A 56 -3.25 18.45 -4.82
C MET A 56 -2.40 19.69 -4.98
N GLU A 57 -2.59 20.63 -4.08
CA GLU A 57 -1.81 21.86 -4.08
C GLU A 57 -0.64 21.81 -3.14
#